data_af8cec9ea84bbe4cdcf0dc07e7ab6217
#
_entry.id   af8cec9ea84bbe4cdcf0dc07e7ab6217
#
_cell.length_a   1.000
_cell.length_b   1.000
_cell.length_c   1.000
_cell.angle_alpha   90.00
_cell.angle_beta   90.00
_cell.angle_gamma   90.00
#
_symmetry.space_group_name_H-M   'P 1'
#
loop_
_entity.id
_entity.type
_entity.pdbx_description
1 polymer ?
#
loop_
_entity_poly.entity_id
_entity_poly.type
_entity_poly.pdbx_seq_one_letter_code
_entity_poly.pdbx_strand_id
1 'polypeptide(L)'
;METLTAFILCGGKSSRMKSEKGLVLFQGKPFIEHIIQAVLPITGNIEFITNTKEYDYLPYQKRADIVKDKGPLGGIYTALTNSETEFNLILSCDIPLISSELLAELIAKHNQEAQITVFATESRIHPLIGIYSKKIVSLIREVIDNNELKMMDFLSKVPHQIIKIEESENFPLTNINSVDELNDLNINLS
;
A
#
# COMPACT_ATOMS: atom_id res chain seq x y z
N MET A 1 -12.37 4.41 -18.48
CA MET A 1 -11.89 4.20 -17.13
C MET A 1 -11.30 5.52 -16.65
N GLU A 2 -11.73 6.04 -15.50
CA GLU A 2 -11.04 7.15 -14.88
C GLU A 2 -9.59 6.75 -14.62
N THR A 3 -8.67 7.68 -14.84
CA THR A 3 -7.25 7.43 -14.62
C THR A 3 -7.02 7.16 -13.13
N LEU A 4 -6.39 6.02 -12.80
CA LEU A 4 -6.02 5.64 -11.44
C LEU A 4 -4.52 5.89 -11.24
N THR A 5 -4.14 6.51 -10.14
CA THR A 5 -2.73 6.60 -9.73
C THR A 5 -2.46 5.58 -8.63
N ALA A 6 -1.38 4.83 -8.76
CA ALA A 6 -0.90 3.91 -7.73
C ALA A 6 0.24 4.55 -6.93
N PHE A 7 0.08 4.63 -5.62
CA PHE A 7 1.11 5.08 -4.71
C PHE A 7 1.64 3.91 -3.89
N ILE A 8 2.95 3.68 -3.94
CA ILE A 8 3.60 2.66 -3.15
C ILE A 8 4.31 3.35 -1.97
N LEU A 9 3.88 2.99 -0.76
CA LEU A 9 4.40 3.56 0.47
C LEU A 9 5.69 2.83 0.86
N CYS A 10 6.83 3.45 0.60
CA CYS A 10 8.16 2.95 0.91
C CYS A 10 8.74 3.66 2.14
N GLY A 11 7.99 3.65 3.23
CA GLY A 11 8.38 4.27 4.49
C GLY A 11 8.15 3.32 5.68
N GLY A 12 8.96 3.48 6.69
CA GLY A 12 8.87 2.73 7.93
C GLY A 12 10.25 2.24 8.37
N LYS A 13 10.63 2.57 9.61
CA LYS A 13 11.90 2.09 10.20
C LYS A 13 11.82 0.57 10.37
N SER A 14 12.33 -0.17 9.41
CA SER A 14 12.55 -1.61 9.56
C SER A 14 13.79 -1.85 10.42
N SER A 15 13.65 -1.67 11.73
CA SER A 15 14.74 -1.99 12.67
C SER A 15 15.16 -3.47 12.63
N ARG A 16 14.27 -4.36 12.16
CA ARG A 16 14.49 -5.81 12.09
C ARG A 16 15.19 -6.28 10.80
N MET A 17 14.94 -5.59 9.68
CA MET A 17 15.49 -5.99 8.37
C MET A 17 16.83 -5.30 8.05
N LYS A 18 17.26 -4.29 8.82
CA LYS A 18 18.49 -3.48 8.63
C LYS A 18 18.63 -2.83 7.23
N SER A 19 17.57 -2.85 6.42
CA SER A 19 17.50 -2.31 5.06
C SER A 19 16.10 -1.75 4.78
N GLU A 20 15.96 -0.95 3.73
CA GLU A 20 14.65 -0.53 3.21
C GLU A 20 13.85 -1.77 2.79
N LYS A 21 12.63 -1.93 3.32
CA LYS A 21 11.80 -3.13 3.10
C LYS A 21 11.57 -3.44 1.63
N GLY A 22 11.28 -2.42 0.84
CA GLY A 22 11.02 -2.59 -0.58
C GLY A 22 12.23 -3.06 -1.40
N LEU A 23 13.45 -2.97 -0.84
CA LEU A 23 14.69 -3.42 -1.48
C LEU A 23 15.14 -4.83 -1.06
N VAL A 24 14.41 -5.46 -0.16
CA VAL A 24 14.66 -6.86 0.23
C VAL A 24 14.43 -7.76 -0.99
N LEU A 25 15.37 -8.68 -1.21
CA LEU A 25 15.30 -9.60 -2.34
C LEU A 25 14.38 -10.79 -2.04
N PHE A 26 13.45 -11.04 -2.95
CA PHE A 26 12.64 -12.24 -3.02
C PHE A 26 12.78 -12.82 -4.43
N GLN A 27 13.12 -14.11 -4.54
CA GLN A 27 13.36 -14.76 -5.84
C GLN A 27 14.30 -13.95 -6.77
N GLY A 28 15.35 -13.35 -6.20
CA GLY A 28 16.37 -12.61 -6.94
C GLY A 28 15.98 -11.18 -7.37
N LYS A 29 14.78 -10.69 -7.01
CA LYS A 29 14.33 -9.32 -7.31
C LYS A 29 13.90 -8.59 -6.03
N PRO A 30 14.09 -7.26 -5.92
CA PRO A 30 13.54 -6.46 -4.83
C PRO A 30 12.00 -6.57 -4.73
N PHE A 31 11.46 -6.54 -3.52
CA PHE A 31 10.00 -6.54 -3.28
C PHE A 31 9.28 -5.50 -4.14
N ILE A 32 9.86 -4.31 -4.22
CA ILE A 32 9.28 -3.20 -4.98
C ILE A 32 9.09 -3.54 -6.46
N GLU A 33 9.99 -4.31 -7.07
CA GLU A 33 9.90 -4.70 -8.47
C GLU A 33 8.78 -5.73 -8.70
N HIS A 34 8.51 -6.63 -7.75
CA HIS A 34 7.36 -7.52 -7.79
C HIS A 34 6.05 -6.73 -7.75
N ILE A 35 5.97 -5.74 -6.85
CA ILE A 35 4.78 -4.88 -6.71
C ILE A 35 4.56 -4.04 -7.98
N ILE A 36 5.62 -3.46 -8.54
CA ILE A 36 5.54 -2.74 -9.81
C ILE A 36 5.00 -3.64 -10.92
N GLN A 37 5.49 -4.87 -11.03
CA GLN A 37 5.03 -5.83 -12.04
C GLN A 37 3.54 -6.14 -11.90
N ALA A 38 3.01 -6.24 -10.69
CA ALA A 38 1.59 -6.44 -10.43
C ALA A 38 0.74 -5.19 -10.75
N VAL A 39 1.29 -3.99 -10.58
CA VAL A 39 0.58 -2.72 -10.80
C VAL A 39 0.55 -2.32 -12.28
N LEU A 40 1.60 -2.60 -13.04
CA LEU A 40 1.72 -2.15 -14.45
C LEU A 40 0.54 -2.55 -15.36
N PRO A 41 -0.08 -3.74 -15.24
CA PRO A 41 -1.28 -4.08 -16.02
C PRO A 41 -2.52 -3.25 -15.62
N ILE A 42 -2.51 -2.64 -14.44
CA ILE A 42 -3.60 -1.84 -13.90
C ILE A 42 -3.46 -0.37 -14.30
N THR A 43 -2.27 0.20 -14.07
CA THR A 43 -1.98 1.60 -14.41
C THR A 43 -0.49 1.82 -14.63
N GLY A 44 -0.16 2.71 -15.58
CA GLY A 44 1.21 3.21 -15.75
C GLY A 44 1.54 4.40 -14.84
N ASN A 45 0.55 4.98 -14.14
CA ASN A 45 0.75 6.10 -13.24
C ASN A 45 1.16 5.57 -11.85
N ILE A 46 2.45 5.37 -11.64
CA ILE A 46 3.02 4.85 -10.39
C ILE A 46 3.89 5.93 -9.75
N GLU A 47 3.66 6.20 -8.48
CA GLU A 47 4.47 7.11 -7.66
C GLU A 47 4.88 6.43 -6.34
N PHE A 48 6.02 6.86 -5.78
CA PHE A 48 6.55 6.35 -4.52
C PHE A 48 6.48 7.41 -3.44
N ILE A 49 6.02 7.03 -2.27
CA ILE A 49 6.14 7.85 -1.06
C ILE A 49 7.33 7.33 -0.27
N THR A 50 8.41 8.09 -0.25
CA THR A 50 9.68 7.68 0.38
C THR A 50 10.51 8.87 0.80
N ASN A 51 11.25 8.73 1.92
CA ASN A 51 12.18 9.72 2.43
C ASN A 51 13.66 9.36 2.14
N THR A 52 13.90 8.27 1.41
CA THR A 52 15.25 7.81 1.05
C THR A 52 15.52 7.93 -0.44
N LYS A 53 16.79 8.04 -0.82
CA LYS A 53 17.25 8.04 -2.20
C LYS A 53 17.51 6.64 -2.76
N GLU A 54 17.36 5.60 -1.96
CA GLU A 54 17.66 4.22 -2.37
C GLU A 54 16.77 3.72 -3.53
N TYR A 55 15.62 4.36 -3.76
CA TYR A 55 14.72 4.08 -4.88
C TYR A 55 14.99 4.95 -6.13
N ASP A 56 16.04 5.82 -6.15
CA ASP A 56 16.30 6.75 -7.26
C ASP A 56 16.63 6.05 -8.58
N TYR A 57 17.03 4.78 -8.54
CA TYR A 57 17.26 3.97 -9.74
C TYR A 57 15.98 3.62 -10.51
N LEU A 58 14.81 3.70 -9.87
CA LEU A 58 13.52 3.43 -10.50
C LEU A 58 13.05 4.66 -11.30
N PRO A 59 12.50 4.50 -12.52
CA PRO A 59 12.09 5.61 -13.40
C PRO A 59 10.73 6.21 -13.03
N TYR A 60 10.34 6.18 -11.76
CA TYR A 60 9.04 6.67 -11.27
C TYR A 60 9.22 7.89 -10.38
N GLN A 61 8.17 8.69 -10.23
CA GLN A 61 8.18 9.85 -9.35
C GLN A 61 8.28 9.43 -7.88
N LYS A 62 9.11 10.14 -7.10
CA LYS A 62 9.25 9.97 -5.65
C LYS A 62 8.82 11.24 -4.95
N ARG A 63 8.11 11.08 -3.84
CA ARG A 63 7.69 12.19 -2.98
C ARG A 63 8.07 11.89 -1.55
N ALA A 64 8.68 12.87 -0.88
CA ALA A 64 8.93 12.78 0.56
C ALA A 64 7.65 13.07 1.34
N ASP A 65 7.53 12.46 2.52
CA ASP A 65 6.40 12.71 3.42
C ASP A 65 6.24 14.21 3.72
N ILE A 66 5.04 14.74 3.50
CA ILE A 66 4.68 16.13 3.86
C ILE A 66 4.74 16.28 5.38
N VAL A 67 4.26 15.28 6.12
CA VAL A 67 4.30 15.26 7.58
C VAL A 67 5.06 14.01 8.03
N LYS A 68 6.27 14.24 8.56
CA LYS A 68 7.17 13.14 8.96
C LYS A 68 6.70 12.42 10.22
N ASP A 69 7.12 11.17 10.35
CA ASP A 69 6.92 10.34 11.56
C ASP A 69 5.45 10.13 11.95
N LYS A 70 4.53 10.14 10.96
CA LYS A 70 3.08 9.90 11.14
C LYS A 70 2.63 8.53 10.64
N GLY A 71 3.58 7.61 10.47
CA GLY A 71 3.29 6.25 10.03
C GLY A 71 2.55 6.17 8.69
N PRO A 72 1.74 5.14 8.47
CA PRO A 72 1.05 4.97 7.19
C PRO A 72 0.13 6.13 6.82
N LEU A 73 -0.53 6.77 7.80
CA LEU A 73 -1.40 7.94 7.55
C LEU A 73 -0.63 9.12 6.98
N GLY A 74 0.62 9.35 7.38
CA GLY A 74 1.50 10.38 6.80
C GLY A 74 1.78 10.12 5.33
N GLY A 75 2.08 8.87 4.97
CA GLY A 75 2.28 8.45 3.58
C GLY A 75 1.02 8.58 2.73
N ILE A 76 -0.14 8.13 3.23
CA ILE A 76 -1.43 8.27 2.55
C ILE A 76 -1.80 9.75 2.38
N TYR A 77 -1.60 10.58 3.40
CA TYR A 77 -1.81 12.03 3.32
C TYR A 77 -0.97 12.64 2.19
N THR A 78 0.30 12.28 2.13
CA THR A 78 1.22 12.76 1.09
C THR A 78 0.77 12.31 -0.30
N ALA A 79 0.41 11.03 -0.46
CA ALA A 79 -0.08 10.46 -1.71
C ALA A 79 -1.31 11.20 -2.22
N LEU A 80 -2.36 11.28 -1.40
CA LEU A 80 -3.64 11.88 -1.81
C LEU A 80 -3.55 13.40 -2.00
N THR A 81 -2.70 14.10 -1.24
CA THR A 81 -2.49 15.56 -1.42
C THR A 81 -1.87 15.87 -2.79
N ASN A 82 -0.97 15.02 -3.26
CA ASN A 82 -0.28 15.20 -4.53
C ASN A 82 -0.98 14.55 -5.73
N SER A 83 -2.00 13.73 -5.49
CA SER A 83 -2.70 13.04 -6.56
C SER A 83 -3.52 14.00 -7.43
N GLU A 84 -3.59 13.69 -8.72
CA GLU A 84 -4.50 14.34 -9.69
C GLU A 84 -5.76 13.50 -9.94
N THR A 85 -5.83 12.27 -9.41
CA THR A 85 -6.96 11.36 -9.58
C THR A 85 -7.86 11.34 -8.35
N GLU A 86 -9.17 11.17 -8.55
CA GLU A 86 -10.16 11.09 -7.46
C GLU A 86 -9.91 9.84 -6.59
N PHE A 87 -9.71 8.70 -7.22
CA PHE A 87 -9.41 7.43 -6.55
C PHE A 87 -7.97 7.03 -6.79
N ASN A 88 -7.34 6.46 -5.77
CA ASN A 88 -5.93 6.15 -5.75
C ASN A 88 -5.70 4.77 -5.15
N LEU A 89 -4.87 3.97 -5.80
CA LEU A 89 -4.43 2.69 -5.27
C LEU A 89 -3.28 2.95 -4.28
N ILE A 90 -3.47 2.57 -3.04
CA ILE A 90 -2.45 2.67 -2.00
C ILE A 90 -1.93 1.27 -1.69
N LEU A 91 -0.63 1.08 -1.81
CA LEU A 91 0.05 -0.19 -1.56
C LEU A 91 1.23 0.00 -0.60
N SER A 92 1.44 -0.98 0.27
CA SER A 92 2.65 -1.08 1.09
C SER A 92 3.78 -1.73 0.27
N CYS A 93 5.04 -1.40 0.57
CA CYS A 93 6.20 -1.98 -0.13
C CYS A 93 6.64 -3.36 0.41
N ASP A 94 5.90 -3.96 1.34
CA ASP A 94 6.22 -5.24 1.99
C ASP A 94 5.27 -6.38 1.60
N ILE A 95 4.61 -6.28 0.45
CA ILE A 95 3.65 -7.25 -0.11
C ILE A 95 4.14 -7.81 -1.46
N PRO A 96 5.29 -8.50 -1.54
CA PRO A 96 5.88 -8.91 -2.82
C PRO A 96 5.06 -9.94 -3.61
N LEU A 97 4.05 -10.54 -2.98
CA LEU A 97 3.20 -11.56 -3.57
C LEU A 97 1.91 -11.00 -4.15
N ILE A 98 1.67 -9.70 -4.05
CA ILE A 98 0.46 -9.09 -4.62
C ILE A 98 0.38 -9.38 -6.13
N SER A 99 -0.80 -9.71 -6.63
CA SER A 99 -0.99 -10.02 -8.05
C SER A 99 -1.85 -8.98 -8.75
N SER A 100 -1.68 -8.89 -10.09
CA SER A 100 -2.51 -8.03 -10.94
C SER A 100 -3.97 -8.43 -10.93
N GLU A 101 -4.26 -9.73 -10.82
CA GLU A 101 -5.62 -10.27 -10.77
C GLU A 101 -6.33 -9.77 -9.51
N LEU A 102 -5.66 -9.83 -8.36
CA LEU A 102 -6.21 -9.35 -7.10
C LEU A 102 -6.42 -7.82 -7.11
N LEU A 103 -5.49 -7.08 -7.68
CA LEU A 103 -5.66 -5.63 -7.86
C LEU A 103 -6.81 -5.30 -8.82
N ALA A 104 -6.98 -6.06 -9.90
CA ALA A 104 -8.12 -5.91 -10.82
C ALA A 104 -9.45 -6.22 -10.12
N GLU A 105 -9.48 -7.24 -9.27
CA GLU A 105 -10.65 -7.58 -8.45
C GLU A 105 -11.03 -6.43 -7.48
N LEU A 106 -10.03 -5.85 -6.79
CA LEU A 106 -10.22 -4.70 -5.91
C LEU A 106 -10.90 -3.55 -6.65
N ILE A 107 -10.42 -3.23 -7.85
CA ILE A 107 -10.93 -2.15 -8.69
C ILE A 107 -12.34 -2.49 -9.21
N ALA A 108 -12.55 -3.70 -9.67
CA ALA A 108 -13.86 -4.13 -10.21
C ALA A 108 -14.97 -4.13 -9.15
N LYS A 109 -14.61 -4.44 -7.89
CA LYS A 109 -15.56 -4.47 -6.77
C LYS A 109 -15.68 -3.15 -6.02
N HIS A 110 -14.85 -2.16 -6.33
CA HIS A 110 -14.89 -0.86 -5.67
C HIS A 110 -16.23 -0.15 -5.92
N ASN A 111 -16.89 0.24 -4.83
CA ASN A 111 -18.07 1.09 -4.86
C ASN A 111 -17.64 2.56 -4.77
N GLN A 112 -17.99 3.37 -5.77
CA GLN A 112 -17.65 4.80 -5.84
C GLN A 112 -18.25 5.65 -4.70
N GLU A 113 -19.25 5.15 -3.97
CA GLU A 113 -19.78 5.80 -2.78
C GLU A 113 -18.87 5.58 -1.54
N ALA A 114 -18.06 4.53 -1.55
CA ALA A 114 -17.06 4.30 -0.52
C ALA A 114 -15.85 5.23 -0.74
N GLN A 115 -15.40 5.85 0.33
CA GLN A 115 -14.20 6.69 0.30
C GLN A 115 -12.91 5.88 0.49
N ILE A 116 -13.05 4.66 1.04
CA ILE A 116 -11.97 3.68 1.17
C ILE A 116 -12.53 2.30 0.82
N THR A 117 -11.80 1.53 0.01
CA THR A 117 -12.08 0.11 -0.24
C THR A 117 -10.83 -0.69 0.03
N VAL A 118 -10.92 -1.69 0.90
CA VAL A 118 -9.79 -2.52 1.31
C VAL A 118 -10.17 -4.00 1.34
N PHE A 119 -9.17 -4.87 1.30
CA PHE A 119 -9.36 -6.29 1.53
C PHE A 119 -9.39 -6.64 3.02
N ALA A 120 -10.11 -7.69 3.35
CA ALA A 120 -10.02 -8.37 4.63
C ALA A 120 -10.15 -9.89 4.45
N THR A 121 -9.45 -10.63 5.31
CA THR A 121 -9.69 -12.05 5.58
C THR A 121 -10.54 -12.20 6.85
N GLU A 122 -10.80 -13.41 7.28
CA GLU A 122 -11.48 -13.64 8.57
C GLU A 122 -10.65 -13.11 9.76
N SER A 123 -9.32 -13.20 9.65
CA SER A 123 -8.39 -12.85 10.72
C SER A 123 -7.95 -11.38 10.70
N ARG A 124 -8.01 -10.68 9.53
CA ARG A 124 -7.32 -9.40 9.37
C ARG A 124 -7.90 -8.52 8.27
N ILE A 125 -7.91 -7.20 8.52
CA ILE A 125 -8.09 -6.16 7.48
C ILE A 125 -6.72 -5.71 6.97
N HIS A 126 -6.60 -5.45 5.66
CA HIS A 126 -5.38 -5.00 4.99
C HIS A 126 -5.50 -3.54 4.51
N PRO A 127 -5.37 -2.57 5.41
CA PRO A 127 -5.66 -1.17 5.08
C PRO A 127 -4.63 -0.55 4.11
N LEU A 128 -3.46 -1.15 3.95
CA LEU A 128 -2.42 -0.70 3.01
C LEU A 128 -2.41 -1.48 1.70
N ILE A 129 -3.55 -2.10 1.36
CA ILE A 129 -3.86 -2.67 0.05
C ILE A 129 -5.28 -2.22 -0.26
N GLY A 130 -5.43 -1.02 -0.86
CA GLY A 130 -6.77 -0.44 -1.00
C GLY A 130 -6.87 0.72 -1.95
N ILE A 131 -8.11 1.07 -2.27
CA ILE A 131 -8.47 2.26 -3.04
C ILE A 131 -8.90 3.35 -2.05
N TYR A 132 -8.35 4.54 -2.23
CA TYR A 132 -8.57 5.69 -1.36
C TYR A 132 -9.02 6.91 -2.19
N SER A 133 -10.14 7.51 -1.80
CA SER A 133 -10.63 8.75 -2.39
C SER A 133 -9.81 9.95 -1.92
N LYS A 134 -9.52 10.86 -2.84
CA LYS A 134 -8.87 12.14 -2.54
C LYS A 134 -9.71 13.02 -1.58
N LYS A 135 -11.01 12.80 -1.50
CA LYS A 135 -11.93 13.56 -0.62
C LYS A 135 -11.59 13.48 0.87
N ILE A 136 -10.89 12.42 1.29
CA ILE A 136 -10.55 12.22 2.71
C ILE A 136 -9.31 12.97 3.18
N VAL A 137 -8.62 13.72 2.32
CA VAL A 137 -7.37 14.43 2.65
C VAL A 137 -7.54 15.33 3.89
N SER A 138 -8.61 16.10 3.95
CA SER A 138 -8.86 17.02 5.09
C SER A 138 -9.03 16.26 6.39
N LEU A 139 -9.74 15.12 6.38
CA LEU A 139 -9.92 14.28 7.56
C LEU A 139 -8.60 13.60 7.99
N ILE A 140 -7.79 13.13 7.02
CA ILE A 140 -6.46 12.59 7.34
C ILE A 140 -5.60 13.67 8.02
N ARG A 141 -5.66 14.91 7.53
CA ARG A 141 -4.92 16.02 8.13
C ARG A 141 -5.35 16.26 9.57
N GLU A 142 -6.65 16.27 9.83
CA GLU A 142 -7.22 16.44 11.18
C GLU A 142 -6.72 15.35 12.16
N VAL A 143 -6.80 14.07 11.77
CA VAL A 143 -6.36 12.98 12.66
C VAL A 143 -4.83 12.96 12.85
N ILE A 144 -4.05 13.41 11.86
CA ILE A 144 -2.60 13.59 11.99
C ILE A 144 -2.27 14.70 13.00
N ASP A 145 -2.98 15.83 12.94
CA ASP A 145 -2.79 16.97 13.85
C ASP A 145 -3.16 16.60 15.29
N ASN A 146 -4.20 15.78 15.47
CA ASN A 146 -4.61 15.22 16.76
C ASN A 146 -3.74 14.05 17.23
N ASN A 147 -2.76 13.61 16.44
CA ASN A 147 -1.92 12.46 16.71
C ASN A 147 -2.69 11.12 16.86
N GLU A 148 -3.82 10.98 16.16
CA GLU A 148 -4.68 9.79 16.12
C GLU A 148 -4.24 8.87 14.97
N LEU A 149 -3.10 8.20 15.11
CA LEU A 149 -2.37 7.57 13.99
C LEU A 149 -2.73 6.09 13.73
N LYS A 150 -3.70 5.53 14.44
CA LYS A 150 -4.10 4.13 14.24
C LYS A 150 -4.97 3.99 12.99
N MET A 151 -4.50 3.20 12.02
CA MET A 151 -5.21 2.96 10.76
C MET A 151 -6.63 2.43 10.94
N MET A 152 -6.85 1.52 11.89
CA MET A 152 -8.17 0.93 12.13
C MET A 152 -9.15 1.95 12.72
N ASP A 153 -8.68 2.81 13.62
CA ASP A 153 -9.49 3.89 14.20
C ASP A 153 -9.85 4.92 13.10
N PHE A 154 -8.92 5.21 12.20
CA PHE A 154 -9.15 6.07 11.04
C PHE A 154 -10.19 5.46 10.09
N LEU A 155 -10.03 4.18 9.73
CA LEU A 155 -10.96 3.48 8.83
C LEU A 155 -12.41 3.54 9.35
N SER A 156 -12.61 3.42 10.67
CA SER A 156 -13.94 3.50 11.28
C SER A 156 -14.62 4.88 11.18
N LYS A 157 -13.84 5.94 10.90
CA LYS A 157 -14.36 7.33 10.77
C LYS A 157 -14.81 7.67 9.35
N VAL A 158 -14.55 6.79 8.37
CA VAL A 158 -14.75 7.05 6.94
C VAL A 158 -15.74 6.05 6.36
N PRO A 159 -16.67 6.45 5.47
CA PRO A 159 -17.44 5.52 4.66
C PRO A 159 -16.49 4.57 3.90
N HIS A 160 -16.52 3.30 4.24
CA HIS A 160 -15.61 2.32 3.68
C HIS A 160 -16.30 1.03 3.26
N GLN A 161 -15.70 0.35 2.31
CA GLN A 161 -16.07 -0.97 1.83
C GLN A 161 -14.97 -1.96 2.19
N ILE A 162 -15.37 -3.12 2.68
CA ILE A 162 -14.48 -4.24 2.92
C ILE A 162 -14.83 -5.35 1.92
N ILE A 163 -13.85 -5.75 1.12
CA ILE A 163 -13.94 -6.91 0.23
C ILE A 163 -13.35 -8.11 0.98
N LYS A 164 -14.20 -9.08 1.31
CA LYS A 164 -13.76 -10.30 1.98
C LYS A 164 -13.13 -11.27 0.99
N ILE A 165 -11.99 -11.81 1.36
CA ILE A 165 -11.26 -12.86 0.67
C ILE A 165 -11.19 -14.08 1.61
N GLU A 166 -11.29 -15.29 1.07
CA GLU A 166 -11.12 -16.50 1.86
C GLU A 166 -9.69 -16.61 2.40
N GLU A 167 -9.52 -17.19 3.58
CA GLU A 167 -8.21 -17.35 4.22
C GLU A 167 -7.25 -18.18 3.35
N SER A 168 -7.74 -19.12 2.58
CA SER A 168 -6.98 -19.90 1.58
C SER A 168 -6.40 -19.05 0.44
N GLU A 169 -6.99 -17.89 0.16
CA GLU A 169 -6.58 -16.94 -0.88
C GLU A 169 -5.76 -15.75 -0.33
N ASN A 170 -5.46 -15.76 0.97
CA ASN A 170 -4.77 -14.65 1.66
C ASN A 170 -3.28 -14.51 1.30
N PHE A 171 -2.69 -15.53 0.72
CA PHE A 171 -1.25 -15.57 0.44
C PHE A 171 -0.72 -14.33 -0.30
N PRO A 172 -1.39 -13.79 -1.33
CA PRO A 172 -0.96 -12.56 -2.01
C PRO A 172 -1.01 -11.29 -1.14
N LEU A 173 -1.76 -11.28 -0.05
CA LEU A 173 -1.90 -10.14 0.86
C LEU A 173 -0.88 -10.16 2.01
N THR A 174 0.01 -11.17 2.04
CA THR A 174 0.96 -11.38 3.14
C THR A 174 2.03 -10.29 3.15
N ASN A 175 2.11 -9.57 4.27
CA ASN A 175 3.22 -8.66 4.54
C ASN A 175 4.43 -9.46 5.01
N ILE A 176 5.61 -9.17 4.48
CA ILE A 176 6.89 -9.75 4.90
C ILE A 176 7.63 -8.74 5.77
N ASN A 177 7.72 -9.01 7.06
CA ASN A 177 8.28 -8.07 8.04
C ASN A 177 9.60 -8.53 8.66
N SER A 178 10.01 -9.77 8.43
CA SER A 178 11.24 -10.35 8.99
C SER A 178 11.94 -11.28 8.00
N VAL A 179 13.22 -11.55 8.27
CA VAL A 179 14.01 -12.53 7.50
C VAL A 179 13.45 -13.93 7.66
N ASP A 180 12.91 -14.26 8.84
CA ASP A 180 12.33 -15.58 9.11
C ASP A 180 11.08 -15.79 8.25
N GLU A 181 10.16 -14.80 8.22
CA GLU A 181 8.97 -14.84 7.33
C GLU A 181 9.36 -14.97 5.86
N LEU A 182 10.44 -14.30 5.42
CA LEU A 182 10.95 -14.43 4.06
C LEU A 182 11.51 -15.83 3.77
N ASN A 183 12.22 -16.43 4.73
CA ASN A 183 12.76 -17.79 4.57
C ASN A 183 11.63 -18.82 4.53
N ASP A 184 10.62 -18.71 5.38
CA ASP A 184 9.44 -19.58 5.37
C ASP A 184 8.70 -19.49 4.02
N LEU A 185 8.60 -18.28 3.47
CA LEU A 185 8.01 -18.05 2.16
C LEU A 185 8.79 -18.76 1.05
N ASN A 186 10.12 -18.64 1.04
CA ASN A 186 10.97 -19.29 0.03
C ASN A 186 10.88 -20.83 0.09
N ILE A 187 10.72 -21.40 1.29
CA ILE A 187 10.57 -22.86 1.48
C ILE A 187 9.20 -23.32 0.92
N ASN A 188 8.14 -22.56 1.13
CA ASN A 188 6.79 -22.93 0.69
C ASN A 188 6.57 -22.80 -0.82
N LEU A 189 7.45 -22.09 -1.53
CA LEU A 189 7.36 -21.86 -2.99
C LEU A 189 8.40 -22.66 -3.81
N SER A 190 9.24 -23.44 -3.16
CA SER A 190 10.24 -24.32 -3.79
C SER A 190 9.71 -25.76 -3.92
#